data_358938df33731d8118f3ae57896fc972
#
_entry.id   358938df33731d8118f3ae57896fc972
#
_cell.length_a   1.000
_cell.length_b   1.000
_cell.length_c   1.000
_cell.angle_alpha   90.00
_cell.angle_beta   90.00
_cell.angle_gamma   90.00
#
_symmetry.space_group_name_H-M   'P 1'
#
loop_
_entity.id
_entity.type
_entity.pdbx_description
1 polymer ?
#
loop_
_entity_poly.entity_id
_entity_poly.type
_entity_poly.pdbx_seq_one_letter_code
_entity_poly.pdbx_strand_id
1 'polypeptide(L)'
;MSSFSTAQGQVFIGPGLRPSKLILTMIFVLGVTVLVLWITIHEGVSAVGSTIVALLFIVGFLIYLRIVAPVPFTITLEPEALVKRSRNGEVIEVRWEELTRIKEEFFPNGKRISITVYRKPTSPQQKPKAWAVYRDDVTDIDGLAQTLKEAIPGTCEWQSETVHE
;
A
#
# COMPACT_ATOMS: atom_id res chain seq x y z
N MET A 1 15.99 32.50 2.62
CA MET A 1 16.86 31.40 3.14
C MET A 1 15.92 30.31 3.57
N SER A 2 15.88 29.26 2.80
CA SER A 2 14.80 28.27 2.74
C SER A 2 14.90 27.26 3.88
N SER A 3 13.79 27.03 4.55
CA SER A 3 13.55 26.01 5.59
C SER A 3 13.65 24.54 5.11
N PHE A 4 14.50 24.27 4.14
CA PHE A 4 14.71 22.91 3.58
C PHE A 4 15.41 21.92 4.54
N SER A 5 15.88 22.41 5.70
CA SER A 5 16.82 21.61 6.52
C SER A 5 16.18 20.57 7.46
N THR A 6 14.86 20.61 7.68
CA THR A 6 14.25 19.76 8.73
C THR A 6 13.53 18.53 8.18
N ALA A 7 13.14 18.52 6.90
CA ALA A 7 12.41 17.42 6.28
C ALA A 7 13.31 16.33 5.65
N GLN A 8 14.62 16.61 5.54
CA GLN A 8 15.58 15.72 4.90
C GLN A 8 15.89 14.50 5.78
N GLY A 9 15.72 13.31 5.22
CA GLY A 9 16.02 12.04 5.87
C GLY A 9 14.84 11.42 6.63
N GLN A 10 13.66 12.01 6.60
CA GLN A 10 12.47 11.35 7.16
C GLN A 10 12.08 10.14 6.32
N VAL A 11 11.85 9.02 7.02
CA VAL A 11 11.48 7.74 6.41
C VAL A 11 10.08 7.34 6.86
N PHE A 12 9.19 7.16 5.90
CA PHE A 12 7.83 6.67 6.12
C PHE A 12 7.75 5.20 5.71
N ILE A 13 7.23 4.37 6.60
CA ILE A 13 7.22 2.92 6.43
C ILE A 13 5.83 2.46 6.03
N GLY A 14 5.76 1.74 4.91
CA GLY A 14 4.63 0.91 4.53
C GLY A 14 4.89 -0.52 4.99
N PRO A 15 4.27 -0.97 6.09
CA PRO A 15 4.60 -2.25 6.72
C PRO A 15 4.18 -3.47 5.90
N GLY A 16 3.43 -3.27 4.81
CA GLY A 16 2.81 -4.35 4.06
C GLY A 16 1.61 -4.93 4.79
N LEU A 17 1.50 -6.26 4.82
CA LEU A 17 0.37 -6.92 5.48
C LEU A 17 0.45 -6.74 7.00
N ARG A 18 -0.50 -6.03 7.58
CA ARG A 18 -0.58 -5.81 9.03
C ARG A 18 -0.82 -7.14 9.75
N PRO A 19 -0.10 -7.42 10.86
CA PRO A 19 -0.22 -8.69 11.58
C PRO A 19 -1.65 -8.97 12.07
N SER A 20 -2.42 -7.95 12.45
CA SER A 20 -3.82 -8.10 12.84
C SER A 20 -4.71 -8.58 11.69
N LYS A 21 -4.53 -8.03 10.48
CA LYS A 21 -5.23 -8.49 9.28
C LYS A 21 -4.82 -9.92 8.91
N LEU A 22 -3.53 -10.25 9.06
CA LEU A 22 -3.03 -11.62 8.83
C LEU A 22 -3.69 -12.62 9.78
N ILE A 23 -3.69 -12.33 11.08
CA ILE A 23 -4.30 -13.21 12.10
C ILE A 23 -5.79 -13.41 11.83
N LEU A 24 -6.54 -12.33 11.56
CA LEU A 24 -7.97 -12.43 11.26
C LEU A 24 -8.23 -13.29 10.01
N THR A 25 -7.42 -13.11 8.98
CA THR A 25 -7.53 -13.89 7.75
C THR A 25 -7.19 -15.37 7.98
N MET A 26 -6.16 -15.66 8.81
CA MET A 26 -5.81 -17.04 9.17
C MET A 26 -6.93 -17.72 9.98
N ILE A 27 -7.56 -17.02 10.91
CA ILE A 27 -8.72 -17.54 11.67
C ILE A 27 -9.88 -17.84 10.72
N PHE A 28 -10.16 -16.93 9.77
CA PHE A 28 -11.22 -17.14 8.78
C PHE A 28 -10.95 -18.38 7.92
N VAL A 29 -9.72 -18.53 7.40
CA VAL A 29 -9.34 -19.69 6.59
C VAL A 29 -9.44 -21.00 7.37
N LEU A 30 -8.98 -20.98 8.62
CA LEU A 30 -9.10 -22.16 9.48
C LEU A 30 -10.58 -22.54 9.69
N GLY A 31 -11.44 -21.57 9.98
CA GLY A 31 -12.88 -21.78 10.14
C GLY A 31 -13.53 -22.37 8.88
N VAL A 32 -13.21 -21.81 7.70
CA VAL A 32 -13.71 -22.32 6.42
C VAL A 32 -13.18 -23.72 6.14
N THR A 33 -11.90 -24.00 6.44
CA THR A 33 -11.31 -25.35 6.27
C THR A 33 -12.02 -26.37 7.14
N VAL A 34 -12.29 -26.06 8.41
CA VAL A 34 -13.03 -26.94 9.33
C VAL A 34 -14.45 -27.18 8.81
N LEU A 35 -15.13 -26.13 8.32
CA LEU A 35 -16.47 -26.25 7.76
C LEU A 35 -16.48 -27.17 6.52
N VAL A 36 -15.53 -26.98 5.61
CA VAL A 36 -15.40 -27.83 4.41
C VAL A 36 -15.15 -29.26 4.79
N LEU A 37 -14.26 -29.55 5.76
CA LEU A 37 -14.03 -30.91 6.26
C LEU A 37 -15.30 -31.51 6.87
N TRP A 38 -16.03 -30.73 7.66
CA TRP A 38 -17.27 -31.21 8.28
C TRP A 38 -18.33 -31.58 7.22
N ILE A 39 -18.52 -30.71 6.20
CA ILE A 39 -19.48 -30.98 5.11
C ILE A 39 -19.06 -32.20 4.32
N THR A 40 -17.79 -32.32 3.90
CA THR A 40 -17.33 -33.43 3.07
C THR A 40 -17.43 -34.77 3.78
N ILE A 41 -17.18 -34.83 5.08
CA ILE A 41 -17.35 -36.03 5.89
C ILE A 41 -18.85 -36.38 6.01
N HIS A 42 -19.70 -35.40 6.19
CA HIS A 42 -21.14 -35.61 6.33
C HIS A 42 -21.81 -36.12 5.04
N GLU A 43 -21.31 -35.65 3.88
CA GLU A 43 -21.73 -36.12 2.56
C GLU A 43 -21.15 -37.51 2.18
N GLY A 44 -20.45 -38.18 3.10
CA GLY A 44 -19.92 -39.51 2.89
C GLY A 44 -18.64 -39.60 2.05
N VAL A 45 -17.95 -38.44 1.85
CA VAL A 45 -16.64 -38.44 1.21
C VAL A 45 -15.63 -39.14 2.12
N SER A 46 -14.76 -39.99 1.55
CA SER A 46 -13.72 -40.63 2.32
C SER A 46 -12.82 -39.65 3.05
N ALA A 47 -12.28 -40.01 4.21
CA ALA A 47 -11.38 -39.18 4.98
C ALA A 47 -10.16 -38.69 4.15
N VAL A 48 -9.66 -39.54 3.26
CA VAL A 48 -8.58 -39.20 2.32
C VAL A 48 -9.02 -38.11 1.35
N GLY A 49 -10.20 -38.25 0.75
CA GLY A 49 -10.76 -37.23 -0.16
C GLY A 49 -10.96 -35.88 0.53
N SER A 50 -11.54 -35.89 1.73
CA SER A 50 -11.74 -34.69 2.54
C SER A 50 -10.42 -33.98 2.88
N THR A 51 -9.38 -34.77 3.23
CA THR A 51 -8.05 -34.20 3.51
C THR A 51 -7.41 -33.59 2.29
N ILE A 52 -7.55 -34.20 1.11
CA ILE A 52 -7.02 -33.62 -0.15
C ILE A 52 -7.70 -32.31 -0.46
N VAL A 53 -9.04 -32.22 -0.34
CA VAL A 53 -9.77 -30.95 -0.57
C VAL A 53 -9.31 -29.85 0.38
N ALA A 54 -9.16 -30.15 1.66
CA ALA A 54 -8.68 -29.19 2.66
C ALA A 54 -7.26 -28.70 2.35
N LEU A 55 -6.35 -29.59 1.96
CA LEU A 55 -4.98 -29.24 1.56
C LEU A 55 -4.96 -28.34 0.32
N LEU A 56 -5.75 -28.66 -0.71
CA LEU A 56 -5.86 -27.83 -1.90
C LEU A 56 -6.37 -26.42 -1.58
N PHE A 57 -7.35 -26.32 -0.67
CA PHE A 57 -7.87 -25.04 -0.21
C PHE A 57 -6.81 -24.22 0.51
N ILE A 58 -6.06 -24.82 1.45
CA ILE A 58 -4.98 -24.13 2.19
C ILE A 58 -3.87 -23.69 1.24
N VAL A 59 -3.41 -24.57 0.35
CA VAL A 59 -2.34 -24.25 -0.62
C VAL A 59 -2.79 -23.12 -1.57
N GLY A 60 -4.00 -23.25 -2.13
CA GLY A 60 -4.57 -22.21 -2.99
C GLY A 60 -4.66 -20.86 -2.28
N PHE A 61 -5.04 -20.86 -1.01
CA PHE A 61 -5.12 -19.66 -0.20
C PHE A 61 -3.72 -19.05 0.09
N LEU A 62 -2.72 -19.87 0.38
CA LEU A 62 -1.35 -19.40 0.58
C LEU A 62 -0.77 -18.75 -0.70
N ILE A 63 -1.05 -19.35 -1.86
CA ILE A 63 -0.68 -18.79 -3.16
C ILE A 63 -1.40 -17.45 -3.38
N TYR A 64 -2.71 -17.40 -3.10
CA TYR A 64 -3.48 -16.15 -3.19
C TYR A 64 -2.90 -15.05 -2.29
N LEU A 65 -2.60 -15.36 -1.02
CA LEU A 65 -1.97 -14.41 -0.11
C LEU A 65 -0.64 -13.89 -0.65
N ARG A 66 0.18 -14.75 -1.23
CA ARG A 66 1.47 -14.36 -1.81
C ARG A 66 1.32 -13.38 -2.98
N ILE A 67 0.25 -13.51 -3.76
CA ILE A 67 -0.01 -12.66 -4.92
C ILE A 67 -0.63 -11.32 -4.51
N VAL A 68 -1.56 -11.33 -3.55
CA VAL A 68 -2.40 -10.18 -3.19
C VAL A 68 -1.83 -9.39 -2.01
N ALA A 69 -0.94 -9.99 -1.20
CA ALA A 69 -0.37 -9.31 -0.05
C ALA A 69 0.38 -8.02 -0.45
N PRO A 70 0.08 -6.89 0.17
CA PRO A 70 0.77 -5.64 -0.11
C PRO A 70 2.27 -5.79 0.22
N VAL A 71 3.11 -5.37 -0.73
CA VAL A 71 4.56 -5.41 -0.56
C VAL A 71 4.99 -4.31 0.39
N PRO A 72 5.80 -4.59 1.43
CA PRO A 72 6.36 -3.56 2.28
C PRO A 72 7.22 -2.58 1.47
N PHE A 73 7.15 -1.31 1.83
CA PHE A 73 7.90 -0.26 1.16
C PHE A 73 8.35 0.82 2.16
N THR A 74 9.28 1.65 1.73
CA THR A 74 9.69 2.86 2.42
C THR A 74 9.58 4.05 1.48
N ILE A 75 9.18 5.20 2.01
CA ILE A 75 9.22 6.49 1.31
C ILE A 75 10.21 7.35 2.05
N THR A 76 11.21 7.85 1.34
CA THR A 76 12.28 8.69 1.87
C THR A 76 12.28 10.02 1.13
N LEU A 77 12.32 11.13 1.86
CA LEU A 77 12.53 12.44 1.29
C LEU A 77 14.04 12.69 1.25
N GLU A 78 14.62 12.57 0.06
CA GLU A 78 16.03 12.87 -0.19
C GLU A 78 16.19 14.34 -0.64
N PRO A 79 17.39 14.94 -0.57
CA PRO A 79 17.60 16.34 -0.93
C PRO A 79 17.16 16.69 -2.35
N GLU A 80 17.31 15.78 -3.29
CA GLU A 80 17.04 16.00 -4.71
C GLU A 80 15.78 15.28 -5.21
N ALA A 81 15.24 14.32 -4.44
CA ALA A 81 14.17 13.46 -4.91
C ALA A 81 13.31 12.89 -3.77
N LEU A 82 12.10 12.55 -4.15
CA LEU A 82 11.19 11.71 -3.37
C LEU A 82 11.33 10.27 -3.83
N VAL A 83 11.78 9.38 -2.95
CA VAL A 83 12.10 8.00 -3.30
C VAL A 83 11.18 7.02 -2.58
N LYS A 84 10.49 6.17 -3.34
CA LYS A 84 9.75 5.02 -2.83
C LYS A 84 10.50 3.75 -3.18
N ARG A 85 10.90 2.99 -2.16
CA ARG A 85 11.61 1.71 -2.30
C ARG A 85 10.72 0.59 -1.78
N SER A 86 10.41 -0.35 -2.63
CA SER A 86 9.63 -1.54 -2.27
C SER A 86 10.56 -2.72 -1.99
N ARG A 87 10.16 -3.60 -1.08
CA ARG A 87 10.98 -4.78 -0.69
C ARG A 87 11.25 -5.75 -1.84
N ASN A 88 10.41 -5.74 -2.88
CA ASN A 88 10.62 -6.53 -4.11
C ASN A 88 11.72 -6.00 -5.03
N GLY A 89 12.42 -4.92 -4.64
CA GLY A 89 13.48 -4.29 -5.43
C GLY A 89 12.99 -3.18 -6.37
N GLU A 90 11.69 -2.92 -6.43
CA GLU A 90 11.17 -1.78 -7.19
C GLU A 90 11.52 -0.47 -6.50
N VAL A 91 12.15 0.45 -7.25
CA VAL A 91 12.50 1.80 -6.80
C VAL A 91 11.84 2.80 -7.73
N ILE A 92 11.03 3.68 -7.16
CA ILE A 92 10.41 4.79 -7.89
C ILE A 92 11.00 6.07 -7.31
N GLU A 93 11.83 6.72 -8.09
CA GLU A 93 12.43 8.01 -7.78
C GLU A 93 11.69 9.11 -8.57
N VAL A 94 11.36 10.20 -7.90
CA VAL A 94 10.74 11.40 -8.49
C VAL A 94 11.54 12.59 -8.02
N ARG A 95 12.30 13.22 -8.92
CA ARG A 95 13.04 14.44 -8.61
C ARG A 95 12.08 15.57 -8.31
N TRP A 96 12.46 16.46 -7.42
CA TRP A 96 11.61 17.61 -7.06
C TRP A 96 11.23 18.47 -8.26
N GLU A 97 12.12 18.63 -9.23
CA GLU A 97 11.88 19.38 -10.49
C GLU A 97 10.90 18.68 -11.46
N GLU A 98 10.76 17.35 -11.35
CA GLU A 98 9.82 16.56 -12.15
C GLU A 98 8.43 16.50 -11.52
N LEU A 99 8.33 16.86 -10.25
CA LEU A 99 7.08 16.80 -9.50
C LEU A 99 6.11 17.86 -10.01
N THR A 100 4.95 17.43 -10.52
CA THR A 100 3.95 18.32 -11.08
C THR A 100 2.79 18.58 -10.14
N ARG A 101 2.33 17.52 -9.45
CA ARG A 101 1.15 17.60 -8.62
C ARG A 101 1.19 16.55 -7.51
N ILE A 102 0.70 16.90 -6.34
CA ILE A 102 0.32 15.98 -5.27
C ILE A 102 -1.18 16.12 -5.05
N LYS A 103 -1.89 15.00 -5.12
CA LYS A 103 -3.33 14.92 -4.84
C LYS A 103 -3.54 14.18 -3.53
N GLU A 104 -4.25 14.79 -2.60
CA GLU A 104 -4.73 14.12 -1.39
C GLU A 104 -6.26 13.97 -1.44
N GLU A 105 -6.73 12.84 -0.97
CA GLU A 105 -8.16 12.53 -0.91
C GLU A 105 -8.59 12.32 0.53
N PHE A 106 -9.77 12.82 0.87
CA PHE A 106 -10.35 12.76 2.20
C PHE A 106 -11.72 12.09 2.19
N PHE A 107 -12.05 11.40 3.26
CA PHE A 107 -13.42 11.05 3.58
C PHE A 107 -14.22 12.29 3.99
N PRO A 108 -15.57 12.26 3.93
CA PRO A 108 -16.41 13.37 4.41
C PRO A 108 -16.17 13.73 5.89
N ASN A 109 -15.66 12.81 6.69
CA ASN A 109 -15.32 13.02 8.10
C ASN A 109 -13.92 13.67 8.30
N GLY A 110 -13.27 14.12 7.23
CA GLY A 110 -11.96 14.78 7.26
C GLY A 110 -10.76 13.83 7.41
N LYS A 111 -10.95 12.51 7.46
CA LYS A 111 -9.83 11.58 7.49
C LYS A 111 -9.21 11.44 6.09
N ARG A 112 -7.88 11.55 5.99
CA ARG A 112 -7.17 11.37 4.71
C ARG A 112 -7.25 9.92 4.27
N ILE A 113 -7.61 9.71 2.99
CA ILE A 113 -7.72 8.39 2.35
C ILE A 113 -6.40 8.04 1.69
N SER A 114 -5.91 8.95 0.84
CA SER A 114 -4.77 8.68 -0.03
C SER A 114 -3.92 9.91 -0.30
N ILE A 115 -2.67 9.66 -0.70
CA ILE A 115 -1.77 10.65 -1.30
C ILE A 115 -1.29 10.06 -2.62
N THR A 116 -1.52 10.79 -3.72
CA THR A 116 -1.07 10.41 -5.05
C THR A 116 -0.04 11.42 -5.56
N VAL A 117 1.10 10.93 -6.00
CA VAL A 117 2.21 11.74 -6.52
C VAL A 117 2.22 11.65 -8.04
N TYR A 118 2.25 12.81 -8.69
CA TYR A 118 2.34 12.94 -10.14
C TYR A 118 3.65 13.61 -10.55
N ARG A 119 4.19 13.14 -11.67
CA ARG A 119 5.44 13.65 -12.24
C ARG A 119 5.28 13.98 -13.71
N LYS A 120 6.17 14.81 -14.23
CA LYS A 120 6.34 15.02 -15.66
C LYS A 120 6.98 13.78 -16.27
N PRO A 121 6.32 13.09 -17.24
CA PRO A 121 6.93 11.95 -17.88
C PRO A 121 8.18 12.36 -18.66
N THR A 122 9.28 11.64 -18.46
CA THR A 122 10.55 11.85 -19.20
C THR A 122 10.64 10.94 -20.42
N SER A 123 9.74 9.97 -20.56
CA SER A 123 9.62 9.11 -21.74
C SER A 123 8.14 8.80 -22.06
N PRO A 124 7.81 8.45 -23.32
CA PRO A 124 6.43 8.13 -23.73
C PRO A 124 5.80 6.94 -22.98
N GLN A 125 6.63 6.03 -22.44
CA GLN A 125 6.16 4.86 -21.69
C GLN A 125 5.94 5.19 -20.20
N GLN A 126 6.48 6.30 -19.73
CA GLN A 126 6.38 6.69 -18.30
C GLN A 126 5.03 7.33 -18.03
N LYS A 127 4.32 6.78 -17.04
CA LYS A 127 3.03 7.33 -16.61
C LYS A 127 3.21 8.62 -15.79
N PRO A 128 2.31 9.62 -15.96
CA PRO A 128 2.31 10.83 -15.14
C PRO A 128 2.13 10.53 -13.64
N LYS A 129 1.28 9.56 -13.30
CA LYS A 129 1.14 9.06 -11.93
C LYS A 129 2.37 8.22 -11.57
N ALA A 130 3.19 8.74 -10.65
CA ALA A 130 4.37 8.04 -10.17
C ALA A 130 3.95 6.90 -9.23
N TRP A 131 3.20 7.23 -8.16
CA TRP A 131 2.67 6.26 -7.21
C TRP A 131 1.53 6.86 -6.38
N ALA A 132 0.81 5.99 -5.68
CA ALA A 132 -0.15 6.37 -4.65
C ALA A 132 0.11 5.55 -3.39
N VAL A 133 -0.24 6.12 -2.25
CA VAL A 133 -0.32 5.42 -0.96
C VAL A 133 -1.64 5.71 -0.30
N TYR A 134 -2.20 4.71 0.34
CA TYR A 134 -3.45 4.80 1.07
C TYR A 134 -3.17 4.77 2.58
N ARG A 135 -4.13 5.24 3.36
CA ARG A 135 -4.03 5.27 4.83
C ARG A 135 -3.64 3.93 5.44
N ASP A 136 -4.12 2.85 4.87
CA ASP A 136 -3.84 1.50 5.35
C ASP A 136 -2.47 0.97 4.93
N ASP A 137 -1.83 1.60 3.94
CA ASP A 137 -0.56 1.16 3.35
C ASP A 137 0.66 1.76 4.03
N VAL A 138 0.51 2.85 4.78
CA VAL A 138 1.60 3.55 5.46
C VAL A 138 1.28 3.78 6.93
N THR A 139 2.28 3.77 7.78
CA THR A 139 2.10 3.90 9.23
C THR A 139 1.57 5.28 9.62
N ASP A 140 2.07 6.34 8.97
CA ASP A 140 1.71 7.73 9.24
C ASP A 140 1.52 8.51 7.94
N ILE A 141 0.31 8.46 7.40
CA ILE A 141 -0.03 9.20 6.17
C ILE A 141 -0.17 10.70 6.42
N ASP A 142 -0.55 11.08 7.64
CA ASP A 142 -0.76 12.50 7.98
C ASP A 142 0.58 13.20 8.14
N GLY A 143 1.56 12.56 8.81
CA GLY A 143 2.94 13.03 8.88
C GLY A 143 3.61 13.09 7.50
N LEU A 144 3.39 12.09 6.64
CA LEU A 144 3.88 12.10 5.27
C LEU A 144 3.34 13.31 4.49
N ALA A 145 2.03 13.60 4.59
CA ALA A 145 1.43 14.75 3.91
C ALA A 145 2.01 16.08 4.40
N GLN A 146 2.18 16.23 5.72
CA GLN A 146 2.75 17.44 6.29
C GLN A 146 4.18 17.65 5.80
N THR A 147 5.01 16.61 5.88
CA THR A 147 6.42 16.68 5.44
C THR A 147 6.53 16.98 3.94
N LEU A 148 5.65 16.37 3.12
CA LEU A 148 5.60 16.70 1.69
C LEU A 148 5.22 18.16 1.45
N LYS A 149 4.21 18.71 2.15
CA LYS A 149 3.82 20.12 2.03
C LYS A 149 4.97 21.08 2.33
N GLU A 150 5.83 20.72 3.27
CA GLU A 150 7.00 21.52 3.65
C GLU A 150 8.16 21.39 2.65
N ALA A 151 8.26 20.24 1.96
CA ALA A 151 9.38 19.91 1.08
C ALA A 151 9.14 20.23 -0.41
N ILE A 152 7.88 20.32 -0.86
CA ILE A 152 7.55 20.51 -2.28
C ILE A 152 8.00 21.88 -2.77
N PRO A 153 8.51 21.98 -4.02
CA PRO A 153 8.81 23.26 -4.65
C PRO A 153 7.51 24.03 -4.93
N GLY A 154 7.58 25.36 -4.93
CA GLY A 154 6.43 26.23 -5.20
C GLY A 154 5.79 26.06 -6.60
N THR A 155 6.44 25.33 -7.49
CA THR A 155 5.94 24.97 -8.82
C THR A 155 5.04 23.73 -8.82
N CYS A 156 5.02 22.96 -7.73
CA CYS A 156 4.20 21.77 -7.58
C CYS A 156 2.79 22.15 -7.10
N GLU A 157 1.78 21.67 -7.80
CA GLU A 157 0.39 21.88 -7.43
C GLU A 157 -0.01 20.92 -6.30
N TRP A 158 -0.62 21.46 -5.24
CA TRP A 158 -1.22 20.66 -4.17
C TRP A 158 -2.74 20.68 -4.28
N GLN A 159 -3.36 19.52 -4.53
CA GLN A 159 -4.80 19.37 -4.66
C GLN A 159 -5.35 18.56 -3.50
N SER A 160 -6.44 19.05 -2.89
CA SER A 160 -7.18 18.34 -1.85
C SER A 160 -8.60 18.14 -2.33
N GLU A 161 -9.10 16.90 -2.27
CA GLU A 161 -10.43 16.52 -2.71
C GLU A 161 -11.14 15.70 -1.64
N THR A 162 -12.41 16.00 -1.40
CA THR A 162 -13.27 15.16 -0.54
C THR A 162 -14.07 14.24 -1.42
N VAL A 163 -13.92 12.92 -1.21
CA VAL A 163 -14.67 11.91 -1.95
C VAL A 163 -16.06 11.77 -1.31
N HIS A 164 -17.09 12.06 -2.08
CA HIS A 164 -18.49 11.78 -1.70
C HIS A 164 -18.85 10.41 -2.29
N GLU A 165 -19.34 9.49 -1.44
CA GLU A 165 -19.93 8.23 -1.87
C GLU A 165 -21.27 8.46 -2.57
#